data_402486e1e35c58df1393804dededc55f
#
_entry.id   402486e1e35c58df1393804dededc55f
#
_cell.length_a   1.000
_cell.length_b   1.000
_cell.length_c   1.000
_cell.angle_alpha   90.00
_cell.angle_beta   90.00
_cell.angle_gamma   90.00
#
_symmetry.space_group_name_H-M   'P 1'
#
loop_
_entity.id
_entity.type
_entity.pdbx_description
1 polymer ?
#
loop_
_entity_poly.entity_id
_entity_poly.type
_entity_poly.pdbx_seq_one_letter_code
_entity_poly.pdbx_strand_id
1 'polypeptide(L)'
;MRPLRAAWLGRIAYAPAFELQHALADRRASGEIGDTVLLLEHDAVYTLGRRATEGEVLLDAEALAARGIAVERTDRGGRVTYHGPGQLVGYPIVDLGQNADLVAYVRTLERALIATVAEYGIEAGTIKGLTGVWVGDSKIGAIGVHVSRAITTHGFALNVTADLDAFNGIIPCGIVDRGVTSIEALTGLHPGVDEVAARAASHLAGLLASELSWIEPADLGVEASNV
;
A
#
# COMPACT_ATOMS: atom_id res chain seq x y z
N MET A 1 -9.25 23.99 2.11
CA MET A 1 -8.51 22.74 1.87
C MET A 1 -9.55 21.64 1.65
N ARG A 2 -9.32 20.69 0.74
CA ARG A 2 -10.22 19.54 0.62
C ARG A 2 -9.93 18.58 1.77
N PRO A 3 -10.93 17.99 2.45
CA PRO A 3 -10.67 17.00 3.49
C PRO A 3 -10.18 15.69 2.87
N LEU A 4 -9.18 15.06 3.52
CA LEU A 4 -8.81 13.66 3.28
C LEU A 4 -9.38 12.84 4.44
N ARG A 5 -10.34 11.98 4.15
CA ARG A 5 -10.91 11.06 5.15
C ARG A 5 -10.02 9.82 5.25
N ALA A 6 -9.67 9.40 6.43
CA ALA A 6 -8.88 8.20 6.70
C ALA A 6 -9.69 7.19 7.50
N ALA A 7 -9.63 5.93 7.12
CA ALA A 7 -10.21 4.82 7.87
C ALA A 7 -9.16 3.74 8.10
N TRP A 8 -9.07 3.24 9.35
CA TRP A 8 -8.30 2.07 9.69
C TRP A 8 -9.22 0.84 9.67
N LEU A 9 -8.93 -0.14 8.82
CA LEU A 9 -9.77 -1.33 8.62
C LEU A 9 -9.27 -2.56 9.39
N GLY A 10 -8.15 -2.43 10.12
CA GLY A 10 -7.54 -3.60 10.73
C GLY A 10 -6.97 -4.55 9.68
N ARG A 11 -7.02 -5.85 9.96
CA ARG A 11 -6.55 -6.88 9.03
C ARG A 11 -7.73 -7.46 8.26
N ILE A 12 -7.64 -7.39 6.94
CA ILE A 12 -8.70 -7.80 6.01
C ILE A 12 -8.11 -8.60 4.85
N ALA A 13 -8.81 -9.63 4.37
CA ALA A 13 -8.44 -10.38 3.19
C ALA A 13 -8.35 -9.47 1.94
N TYR A 14 -7.53 -9.86 0.94
CA TYR A 14 -7.28 -9.00 -0.21
C TYR A 14 -8.52 -8.74 -1.07
N ALA A 15 -9.32 -9.78 -1.37
CA ALA A 15 -10.45 -9.64 -2.28
C ALA A 15 -11.53 -8.67 -1.76
N PRO A 16 -12.00 -8.71 -0.50
CA PRO A 16 -12.90 -7.71 0.05
C PRO A 16 -12.34 -6.28 0.00
N ALA A 17 -11.06 -6.10 0.30
CA ALA A 17 -10.44 -4.77 0.22
C ALA A 17 -10.31 -4.28 -1.22
N PHE A 18 -10.06 -5.18 -2.17
CA PHE A 18 -10.04 -4.87 -3.60
C PHE A 18 -11.42 -4.40 -4.09
N GLU A 19 -12.49 -5.09 -3.73
CA GLU A 19 -13.86 -4.70 -4.08
C GLU A 19 -14.24 -3.35 -3.44
N LEU A 20 -13.92 -3.17 -2.16
CA LEU A 20 -14.21 -1.95 -1.43
C LEU A 20 -13.54 -0.73 -2.08
N GLN A 21 -12.24 -0.79 -2.38
CA GLN A 21 -11.55 0.36 -2.96
C GLN A 21 -12.14 0.74 -4.34
N HIS A 22 -12.56 -0.22 -5.13
CA HIS A 22 -13.21 0.05 -6.42
C HIS A 22 -14.59 0.67 -6.25
N ALA A 23 -15.41 0.16 -5.32
CA ALA A 23 -16.70 0.76 -5.00
C ALA A 23 -16.55 2.22 -4.53
N LEU A 24 -15.56 2.49 -3.66
CA LEU A 24 -15.28 3.86 -3.22
C LEU A 24 -14.74 4.74 -4.35
N ALA A 25 -13.95 4.20 -5.27
CA ALA A 25 -13.49 4.94 -6.45
C ALA A 25 -14.64 5.34 -7.36
N ASP A 26 -15.65 4.49 -7.55
CA ASP A 26 -16.87 4.83 -8.31
C ASP A 26 -17.69 5.93 -7.61
N ARG A 27 -17.86 5.83 -6.29
CA ARG A 27 -18.54 6.85 -5.48
C ARG A 27 -17.77 8.18 -5.47
N ARG A 28 -16.43 8.11 -5.48
CA ARG A 28 -15.60 9.32 -5.59
C ARG A 28 -15.71 9.96 -6.97
N ALA A 29 -15.73 9.16 -8.02
CA ALA A 29 -15.90 9.63 -9.41
C ALA A 29 -17.25 10.30 -9.65
N SER A 30 -18.31 9.83 -8.98
CA SER A 30 -19.66 10.45 -9.03
C SER A 30 -19.79 11.70 -8.14
N GLY A 31 -18.79 11.99 -7.31
CA GLY A 31 -18.82 13.10 -6.35
C GLY A 31 -19.64 12.81 -5.08
N GLU A 32 -20.09 11.59 -4.88
CA GLU A 32 -20.85 11.19 -3.69
C GLU A 32 -20.01 11.27 -2.42
N ILE A 33 -18.72 10.96 -2.52
CA ILE A 33 -17.77 11.03 -1.41
C ILE A 33 -16.58 11.92 -1.75
N GLY A 34 -15.89 12.41 -0.70
CA GLY A 34 -14.62 13.11 -0.81
C GLY A 34 -13.43 12.17 -0.96
N ASP A 35 -12.21 12.75 -1.06
CA ASP A 35 -10.98 11.99 -1.05
C ASP A 35 -10.87 11.15 0.23
N THR A 36 -10.50 9.88 0.08
CA THR A 36 -10.49 8.92 1.19
C THR A 36 -9.23 8.06 1.09
N VAL A 37 -8.61 7.73 2.22
CA VAL A 37 -7.54 6.74 2.30
C VAL A 37 -7.97 5.58 3.19
N LEU A 38 -7.92 4.37 2.67
CA LEU A 38 -8.04 3.15 3.45
C LEU A 38 -6.66 2.74 3.92
N LEU A 39 -6.53 2.44 5.20
CA LEU A 39 -5.31 1.97 5.84
C LEU A 39 -5.61 0.63 6.50
N LEU A 40 -4.78 -0.38 6.26
CA LEU A 40 -5.09 -1.74 6.64
C LEU A 40 -3.84 -2.63 6.64
N GLU A 41 -4.01 -3.86 7.12
CA GLU A 41 -3.14 -4.99 6.86
C GLU A 41 -3.89 -6.04 6.03
N HIS A 42 -3.17 -6.84 5.25
CA HIS A 42 -3.77 -8.01 4.61
C HIS A 42 -3.41 -9.31 5.31
N ASP A 43 -4.23 -10.34 5.13
CA ASP A 43 -3.76 -11.71 5.24
C ASP A 43 -2.68 -11.99 4.20
N ALA A 44 -1.85 -13.00 4.43
CA ALA A 44 -0.72 -13.30 3.55
C ALA A 44 -1.17 -13.55 2.10
N VAL A 45 -0.70 -12.71 1.16
CA VAL A 45 -1.08 -12.78 -0.24
C VAL A 45 0.03 -12.29 -1.17
N TYR A 46 0.25 -13.00 -2.27
CA TYR A 46 0.99 -12.48 -3.43
C TYR A 46 0.02 -11.83 -4.41
N THR A 47 0.25 -10.57 -4.74
CA THR A 47 -0.55 -9.87 -5.74
C THR A 47 0.23 -9.71 -7.04
N LEU A 48 -0.39 -10.12 -8.16
CA LEU A 48 0.19 -10.03 -9.49
C LEU A 48 -0.38 -8.80 -10.20
N GLY A 49 0.41 -7.74 -10.29
CA GLY A 49 0.04 -6.51 -10.98
C GLY A 49 0.04 -6.69 -12.51
N ARG A 50 -0.37 -5.64 -13.20
CA ARG A 50 -0.59 -5.65 -14.68
C ARG A 50 0.64 -6.05 -15.51
N ARG A 51 1.85 -5.93 -14.97
CA ARG A 51 3.11 -6.30 -15.63
C ARG A 51 3.70 -7.62 -15.10
N ALA A 52 2.99 -8.33 -14.21
CA ALA A 52 3.42 -9.61 -13.72
C ALA A 52 3.37 -10.66 -14.84
N THR A 53 4.40 -11.48 -14.91
CA THR A 53 4.56 -12.58 -15.86
C THR A 53 4.49 -13.94 -15.17
N GLU A 54 4.27 -14.99 -15.93
CA GLU A 54 4.35 -16.36 -15.41
C GLU A 54 5.75 -16.65 -14.83
N GLY A 55 5.78 -17.42 -13.72
CA GLY A 55 7.04 -17.78 -13.06
C GLY A 55 7.60 -16.77 -12.08
N GLU A 56 6.92 -15.63 -11.83
CA GLU A 56 7.33 -14.68 -10.78
C GLU A 56 6.97 -15.12 -9.36
N VAL A 57 6.02 -16.04 -9.21
CA VAL A 57 5.78 -16.77 -7.96
C VAL A 57 6.57 -18.07 -8.07
N LEU A 58 7.52 -18.25 -7.14
CA LEU A 58 8.48 -19.36 -7.15
C LEU A 58 7.97 -20.58 -6.39
N LEU A 59 6.94 -20.40 -5.56
CA LEU A 59 6.33 -21.45 -4.76
C LEU A 59 5.25 -22.16 -5.58
N ASP A 60 5.19 -23.47 -5.47
CA ASP A 60 4.09 -24.27 -5.99
C ASP A 60 2.84 -24.20 -5.08
N ALA A 61 1.74 -24.79 -5.53
CA ALA A 61 0.47 -24.72 -4.82
C ALA A 61 0.52 -25.36 -3.42
N GLU A 62 1.32 -26.40 -3.22
CA GLU A 62 1.48 -27.08 -1.93
C GLU A 62 2.25 -26.19 -0.95
N ALA A 63 3.35 -25.57 -1.39
CA ALA A 63 4.15 -24.66 -0.59
C ALA A 63 3.38 -23.38 -0.24
N LEU A 64 2.56 -22.84 -1.15
CA LEU A 64 1.67 -21.71 -0.90
C LEU A 64 0.62 -22.06 0.16
N ALA A 65 -0.06 -23.21 0.02
CA ALA A 65 -1.05 -23.67 0.99
C ALA A 65 -0.43 -23.91 2.37
N ALA A 66 0.75 -24.53 2.43
CA ALA A 66 1.46 -24.77 3.69
C ALA A 66 1.84 -23.50 4.44
N ARG A 67 2.04 -22.39 3.71
CA ARG A 67 2.34 -21.05 4.28
C ARG A 67 1.11 -20.17 4.46
N GLY A 68 -0.07 -20.62 4.04
CA GLY A 68 -1.31 -19.84 4.07
C GLY A 68 -1.26 -18.60 3.18
N ILE A 69 -0.48 -18.61 2.08
CA ILE A 69 -0.33 -17.49 1.17
C ILE A 69 -1.28 -17.65 -0.02
N ALA A 70 -2.20 -16.71 -0.19
CA ALA A 70 -3.05 -16.61 -1.36
C ALA A 70 -2.30 -16.01 -2.56
N VAL A 71 -2.82 -16.20 -3.78
CA VAL A 71 -2.30 -15.56 -5.00
C VAL A 71 -3.45 -14.90 -5.74
N GLU A 72 -3.36 -13.57 -5.92
CA GLU A 72 -4.42 -12.76 -6.50
C GLU A 72 -3.91 -11.93 -7.69
N ARG A 73 -4.68 -11.90 -8.78
CA ARG A 73 -4.44 -10.98 -9.89
C ARG A 73 -5.11 -9.65 -9.63
N THR A 74 -4.41 -8.57 -10.03
CA THR A 74 -4.86 -7.20 -9.73
C THR A 74 -4.53 -6.24 -10.86
N ASP A 75 -5.24 -5.12 -10.90
CA ASP A 75 -5.09 -4.09 -11.94
C ASP A 75 -4.10 -2.98 -11.55
N ARG A 76 -3.44 -3.05 -10.37
CA ARG A 76 -2.39 -2.11 -9.99
C ARG A 76 -1.21 -2.12 -10.95
N GLY A 77 -0.49 -1.03 -11.00
CA GLY A 77 0.81 -0.98 -11.66
C GLY A 77 1.83 -1.90 -10.98
N GLY A 78 2.89 -2.24 -11.74
CA GLY A 78 3.97 -3.09 -11.23
C GLY A 78 3.79 -4.57 -11.55
N ARG A 79 4.68 -5.37 -10.95
CA ARG A 79 4.78 -6.84 -11.10
C ARG A 79 4.23 -7.51 -9.83
N VAL A 80 4.81 -8.65 -9.44
CA VAL A 80 4.44 -9.34 -8.22
C VAL A 80 4.93 -8.61 -6.97
N THR A 81 4.16 -8.65 -5.89
CA THR A 81 4.59 -8.25 -4.54
C THR A 81 3.89 -9.12 -3.49
N TYR A 82 4.37 -9.03 -2.25
CA TYR A 82 3.79 -9.65 -1.07
C TYR A 82 3.07 -8.61 -0.22
N HIS A 83 1.92 -9.02 0.33
CA HIS A 83 1.26 -8.35 1.45
C HIS A 83 0.98 -9.38 2.54
N GLY A 84 1.06 -8.96 3.81
CA GLY A 84 0.79 -9.82 4.94
C GLY A 84 0.80 -9.07 6.27
N PRO A 85 0.54 -9.78 7.38
CA PRO A 85 0.57 -9.18 8.72
C PRO A 85 1.88 -8.47 9.00
N GLY A 86 1.80 -7.33 9.70
CA GLY A 86 2.95 -6.47 9.97
C GLY A 86 3.33 -5.53 8.82
N GLN A 87 2.59 -5.54 7.71
CA GLN A 87 2.78 -4.60 6.61
C GLN A 87 1.62 -3.61 6.54
N LEU A 88 1.91 -2.33 6.68
CA LEU A 88 0.92 -1.29 6.43
C LEU A 88 0.62 -1.19 4.94
N VAL A 89 -0.65 -1.35 4.57
CA VAL A 89 -1.15 -1.08 3.23
C VAL A 89 -2.03 0.17 3.26
N GLY A 90 -1.81 1.06 2.29
CA GLY A 90 -2.61 2.27 2.10
C GLY A 90 -3.18 2.36 0.70
N TYR A 91 -4.50 2.54 0.60
CA TYR A 91 -5.23 2.75 -0.64
C TYR A 91 -5.84 4.15 -0.67
N PRO A 92 -5.11 5.17 -1.12
CA PRO A 92 -5.69 6.49 -1.31
C PRO A 92 -6.60 6.50 -2.55
N ILE A 93 -7.86 6.83 -2.33
CA ILE A 93 -8.88 7.03 -3.36
C ILE A 93 -9.06 8.55 -3.51
N VAL A 94 -8.30 9.13 -4.43
CA VAL A 94 -8.12 10.57 -4.59
C VAL A 94 -8.41 10.99 -6.02
N ASP A 95 -9.09 12.11 -6.19
CA ASP A 95 -9.28 12.73 -7.49
C ASP A 95 -8.08 13.62 -7.83
N LEU A 96 -7.29 13.17 -8.79
CA LEU A 96 -6.11 13.88 -9.27
C LEU A 96 -6.44 15.01 -10.27
N GLY A 97 -7.71 15.11 -10.71
CA GLY A 97 -8.13 16.05 -11.74
C GLY A 97 -7.74 15.63 -13.17
N GLN A 98 -8.28 16.34 -14.14
CA GLN A 98 -8.17 15.97 -15.58
C GLN A 98 -6.73 16.01 -16.12
N ASN A 99 -5.85 16.82 -15.55
CA ASN A 99 -4.47 16.97 -15.98
C ASN A 99 -3.47 16.32 -14.99
N ALA A 100 -3.87 15.18 -14.43
CA ALA A 100 -3.11 14.49 -13.40
C ALA A 100 -1.71 14.07 -13.88
N ASP A 101 -0.69 14.51 -13.16
CA ASP A 101 0.65 13.97 -13.27
C ASP A 101 0.80 12.75 -12.34
N LEU A 102 0.63 11.55 -12.90
CA LEU A 102 0.76 10.30 -12.17
C LEU A 102 2.17 10.13 -11.57
N VAL A 103 3.20 10.64 -12.22
CA VAL A 103 4.57 10.56 -11.69
C VAL A 103 4.69 11.45 -10.45
N ALA A 104 4.17 12.67 -10.51
CA ALA A 104 4.15 13.57 -9.35
C ALA A 104 3.34 12.98 -8.18
N TYR A 105 2.22 12.31 -8.46
CA TYR A 105 1.44 11.63 -7.44
C TYR A 105 2.22 10.48 -6.79
N VAL A 106 2.86 9.61 -7.57
CA VAL A 106 3.72 8.54 -7.03
C VAL A 106 4.83 9.12 -6.16
N ARG A 107 5.48 10.23 -6.58
CA ARG A 107 6.48 10.94 -5.76
C ARG A 107 5.90 11.50 -4.47
N THR A 108 4.63 11.88 -4.47
CA THR A 108 3.94 12.31 -3.24
C THR A 108 3.79 11.14 -2.27
N LEU A 109 3.41 9.95 -2.74
CA LEU A 109 3.36 8.75 -1.91
C LEU A 109 4.74 8.36 -1.36
N GLU A 110 5.79 8.41 -2.20
CA GLU A 110 7.16 8.15 -1.75
C GLU A 110 7.57 9.12 -0.64
N ARG A 111 7.33 10.42 -0.81
CA ARG A 111 7.64 11.44 0.21
C ARG A 111 6.87 11.21 1.51
N ALA A 112 5.59 10.81 1.44
CA ALA A 112 4.81 10.50 2.63
C ALA A 112 5.44 9.34 3.41
N LEU A 113 5.81 8.26 2.73
CA LEU A 113 6.46 7.12 3.38
C LEU A 113 7.85 7.45 3.91
N ILE A 114 8.66 8.22 3.18
CA ILE A 114 9.98 8.68 3.64
C ILE A 114 9.82 9.49 4.93
N ALA A 115 8.88 10.44 4.98
CA ALA A 115 8.60 11.23 6.18
C ALA A 115 8.11 10.34 7.34
N THR A 116 7.29 9.32 7.04
CA THR A 116 6.80 8.37 8.05
C THR A 116 7.95 7.59 8.70
N VAL A 117 8.85 7.02 7.90
CA VAL A 117 9.96 6.21 8.44
C VAL A 117 11.04 7.07 9.10
N ALA A 118 11.15 8.34 8.73
CA ALA A 118 12.06 9.29 9.38
C ALA A 118 11.69 9.54 10.86
N GLU A 119 10.42 9.40 11.24
CA GLU A 119 10.00 9.48 12.64
C GLU A 119 10.54 8.34 13.51
N TYR A 120 10.99 7.24 12.87
CA TYR A 120 11.67 6.11 13.51
C TYR A 120 13.18 6.19 13.38
N GLY A 121 13.74 7.33 12.96
CA GLY A 121 15.17 7.54 12.79
C GLY A 121 15.77 6.88 11.54
N ILE A 122 14.94 6.47 10.58
CA ILE A 122 15.38 5.80 9.36
C ILE A 122 15.61 6.84 8.24
N GLU A 123 16.83 6.92 7.73
CA GLU A 123 17.15 7.67 6.51
C GLU A 123 16.79 6.85 5.27
N ALA A 124 15.64 7.15 4.68
CA ALA A 124 15.16 6.52 3.47
C ALA A 124 15.14 7.49 2.29
N GLY A 125 15.15 6.94 1.08
CA GLY A 125 15.12 7.75 -0.14
C GLY A 125 14.52 7.02 -1.34
N THR A 126 14.68 7.61 -2.52
CA THR A 126 14.26 7.03 -3.80
C THR A 126 15.48 6.66 -4.64
N ILE A 127 15.35 5.64 -5.48
CA ILE A 127 16.37 5.26 -6.47
C ILE A 127 15.86 5.62 -7.86
N LYS A 128 16.69 6.29 -8.65
CA LYS A 128 16.34 6.69 -10.03
C LYS A 128 15.94 5.46 -10.87
N GLY A 129 14.74 5.51 -11.44
CA GLY A 129 14.22 4.41 -12.28
C GLY A 129 13.52 3.29 -11.52
N LEU A 130 13.56 3.31 -10.17
CA LEU A 130 12.93 2.30 -9.31
C LEU A 130 11.87 2.97 -8.41
N THR A 131 10.61 2.64 -8.64
CA THR A 131 9.52 3.14 -7.79
C THR A 131 9.54 2.46 -6.42
N GLY A 132 9.33 3.26 -5.36
CA GLY A 132 9.28 2.81 -3.97
C GLY A 132 10.24 3.56 -3.08
N VAL A 133 10.27 3.20 -1.80
CA VAL A 133 11.10 3.80 -0.76
C VAL A 133 12.19 2.82 -0.36
N TRP A 134 13.42 3.32 -0.25
CA TRP A 134 14.62 2.51 -0.12
C TRP A 134 15.51 3.00 1.02
N VAL A 135 16.14 2.05 1.69
CA VAL A 135 17.21 2.29 2.67
C VAL A 135 18.45 1.53 2.16
N GLY A 136 19.44 2.28 1.66
CA GLY A 136 20.51 1.66 0.88
C GLY A 136 19.95 0.90 -0.33
N ASP A 137 20.30 -0.37 -0.45
CA ASP A 137 19.83 -1.26 -1.51
C ASP A 137 18.59 -2.10 -1.14
N SER A 138 18.00 -1.86 0.03
CA SER A 138 16.83 -2.60 0.52
C SER A 138 15.55 -1.76 0.44
N LYS A 139 14.50 -2.34 -0.12
CA LYS A 139 13.19 -1.67 -0.22
C LYS A 139 12.42 -1.81 1.09
N ILE A 140 12.02 -0.69 1.67
CA ILE A 140 11.15 -0.64 2.84
C ILE A 140 9.68 -0.39 2.47
N GLY A 141 9.44 0.34 1.37
CA GLY A 141 8.10 0.67 0.90
C GLY A 141 7.92 0.43 -0.60
N ALA A 142 6.86 -0.25 -0.97
CA ALA A 142 6.45 -0.51 -2.35
C ALA A 142 5.30 0.41 -2.74
N ILE A 143 5.24 0.82 -4.01
CA ILE A 143 4.15 1.64 -4.55
C ILE A 143 3.68 1.03 -5.86
N GLY A 144 2.36 0.83 -5.96
CA GLY A 144 1.70 0.39 -7.17
C GLY A 144 0.30 0.96 -7.21
N VAL A 145 0.04 1.89 -8.13
CA VAL A 145 -1.24 2.59 -8.27
C VAL A 145 -1.93 2.24 -9.59
N HIS A 146 -3.23 2.41 -9.61
CA HIS A 146 -4.04 2.45 -10.83
C HIS A 146 -4.85 3.76 -10.83
N VAL A 147 -5.11 4.31 -12.02
CA VAL A 147 -5.90 5.53 -12.19
C VAL A 147 -6.93 5.28 -13.27
N SER A 148 -8.19 5.52 -12.95
CA SER A 148 -9.32 5.48 -13.89
C SER A 148 -10.21 6.68 -13.64
N ARG A 149 -10.62 7.37 -14.70
CA ARG A 149 -11.45 8.59 -14.60
C ARG A 149 -10.88 9.63 -13.62
N ALA A 150 -9.55 9.80 -13.62
CA ALA A 150 -8.79 10.63 -12.71
C ALA A 150 -8.79 10.20 -11.23
N ILE A 151 -9.49 9.13 -10.86
CA ILE A 151 -9.53 8.60 -9.50
C ILE A 151 -8.48 7.51 -9.33
N THR A 152 -7.76 7.56 -8.22
CA THR A 152 -6.74 6.57 -7.85
C THR A 152 -7.36 5.37 -7.14
N THR A 153 -6.77 4.20 -7.37
CA THR A 153 -6.94 2.98 -6.56
C THR A 153 -5.59 2.38 -6.27
N HIS A 154 -5.53 1.42 -5.35
CA HIS A 154 -4.29 0.90 -4.80
C HIS A 154 -3.45 2.03 -4.19
N GLY A 155 -2.15 1.87 -4.03
CA GLY A 155 -1.33 2.90 -3.43
C GLY A 155 0.02 2.38 -2.99
N PHE A 156 0.19 2.14 -1.69
CA PHE A 156 1.49 1.78 -1.12
C PHE A 156 1.40 0.62 -0.13
N ALA A 157 2.55 0.01 0.11
CA ALA A 157 2.78 -0.93 1.19
C ALA A 157 4.10 -0.56 1.89
N LEU A 158 4.09 -0.47 3.22
CA LEU A 158 5.24 -0.16 4.05
C LEU A 158 5.49 -1.32 5.00
N ASN A 159 6.67 -1.90 4.96
CA ASN A 159 7.05 -2.98 5.88
C ASN A 159 7.34 -2.40 7.27
N VAL A 160 6.49 -2.73 8.23
CA VAL A 160 6.63 -2.32 9.65
C VAL A 160 7.31 -3.41 10.45
N THR A 161 6.62 -4.53 10.64
CA THR A 161 7.07 -5.76 11.32
C THR A 161 6.79 -7.01 10.46
N ALA A 162 6.68 -6.80 9.13
CA ALA A 162 6.31 -7.84 8.18
C ALA A 162 7.34 -8.98 8.13
N ASP A 163 6.84 -10.21 7.90
CA ASP A 163 7.69 -11.36 7.58
C ASP A 163 8.40 -11.12 6.24
N LEU A 164 9.69 -10.78 6.30
CA LEU A 164 10.50 -10.51 5.12
C LEU A 164 10.86 -11.78 4.34
N ASP A 165 10.83 -12.95 4.98
CA ASP A 165 11.12 -14.23 4.32
C ASP A 165 10.02 -14.61 3.32
N ALA A 166 8.82 -14.09 3.47
CA ALA A 166 7.75 -14.26 2.51
C ALA A 166 8.09 -13.70 1.11
N PHE A 167 8.96 -12.69 1.03
CA PHE A 167 9.41 -12.14 -0.25
C PHE A 167 10.33 -13.09 -1.03
N ASN A 168 10.95 -14.11 -0.37
CA ASN A 168 11.78 -15.12 -1.02
C ASN A 168 10.97 -16.06 -1.94
N GLY A 169 9.64 -16.08 -1.79
CA GLY A 169 8.75 -16.86 -2.64
C GLY A 169 8.37 -16.20 -3.96
N ILE A 170 8.91 -15.00 -4.25
CA ILE A 170 8.60 -14.24 -5.48
C ILE A 170 9.84 -13.61 -6.07
N ILE A 171 9.78 -13.21 -7.35
CA ILE A 171 10.79 -12.36 -8.00
C ILE A 171 10.24 -10.93 -8.03
N PRO A 172 10.45 -10.10 -6.98
CA PRO A 172 9.84 -8.80 -6.89
C PRO A 172 10.44 -7.85 -7.95
N CYS A 173 9.59 -7.28 -8.81
CA CYS A 173 9.97 -6.27 -9.82
C CYS A 173 11.07 -6.69 -10.82
N GLY A 174 11.41 -7.97 -10.92
CA GLY A 174 12.52 -8.45 -11.76
C GLY A 174 13.91 -7.98 -11.27
N ILE A 175 14.03 -7.54 -10.04
CA ILE A 175 15.27 -7.07 -9.43
C ILE A 175 15.79 -8.19 -8.52
N VAL A 176 16.74 -8.95 -9.04
CA VAL A 176 17.30 -10.12 -8.36
C VAL A 176 18.36 -9.72 -7.31
N ASP A 177 18.90 -8.51 -7.41
CA ASP A 177 20.09 -8.09 -6.66
C ASP A 177 19.80 -7.10 -5.49
N ARG A 178 18.54 -6.93 -5.10
CA ARG A 178 18.17 -5.99 -4.04
C ARG A 178 17.26 -6.62 -3.00
N GLY A 179 17.53 -6.28 -1.73
CA GLY A 179 16.79 -6.80 -0.60
C GLY A 179 15.46 -6.07 -0.31
N VAL A 180 14.78 -6.60 0.69
CA VAL A 180 13.67 -5.94 1.37
C VAL A 180 14.06 -5.72 2.83
N THR A 181 13.47 -4.71 3.48
CA THR A 181 13.68 -4.42 4.88
C THR A 181 12.39 -3.92 5.53
N SER A 182 12.38 -3.70 6.84
CA SER A 182 11.26 -3.18 7.61
C SER A 182 11.73 -2.19 8.68
N ILE A 183 10.79 -1.46 9.31
CA ILE A 183 11.09 -0.61 10.45
C ILE A 183 11.74 -1.45 11.55
N GLU A 184 11.14 -2.60 11.89
CA GLU A 184 11.66 -3.53 12.89
C GLU A 184 13.09 -4.00 12.58
N ALA A 185 13.34 -4.46 11.36
CA ALA A 185 14.65 -4.98 10.97
C ALA A 185 15.77 -3.93 11.06
N LEU A 186 15.45 -2.66 10.87
CA LEU A 186 16.41 -1.56 10.90
C LEU A 186 16.63 -0.97 12.30
N THR A 187 15.61 -1.00 13.15
CA THR A 187 15.63 -0.24 14.41
C THR A 187 15.53 -1.12 15.65
N GLY A 188 15.06 -2.36 15.51
CA GLY A 188 14.67 -3.23 16.62
C GLY A 188 13.38 -2.80 17.33
N LEU A 189 12.70 -1.77 16.83
CA LEU A 189 11.40 -1.33 17.37
C LEU A 189 10.27 -2.19 16.76
N HIS A 190 9.20 -2.38 17.55
CA HIS A 190 7.99 -3.11 17.14
C HIS A 190 6.75 -2.20 17.21
N PRO A 191 6.67 -1.13 16.41
CA PRO A 191 5.50 -0.25 16.45
C PRO A 191 4.25 -0.97 15.95
N GLY A 192 3.09 -0.59 16.47
CA GLY A 192 1.80 -1.03 15.94
C GLY A 192 1.61 -0.53 14.51
N VAL A 193 1.06 -1.38 13.63
CA VAL A 193 0.82 -0.97 12.23
C VAL A 193 -0.20 0.16 12.16
N ASP A 194 -1.17 0.21 13.06
CA ASP A 194 -2.15 1.29 13.23
C ASP A 194 -1.50 2.61 13.65
N GLU A 195 -0.49 2.56 14.53
CA GLU A 195 0.30 3.75 14.89
C GLU A 195 1.04 4.30 13.67
N VAL A 196 1.70 3.43 12.90
CA VAL A 196 2.40 3.82 11.68
C VAL A 196 1.42 4.34 10.63
N ALA A 197 0.22 3.75 10.54
CA ALA A 197 -0.85 4.19 9.66
C ALA A 197 -1.29 5.64 9.96
N ALA A 198 -1.43 5.98 11.24
CA ALA A 198 -1.80 7.34 11.65
C ALA A 198 -0.76 8.38 11.20
N ARG A 199 0.54 8.06 11.34
CA ARG A 199 1.65 8.91 10.88
C ARG A 199 1.65 9.04 9.36
N ALA A 200 1.51 7.92 8.64
CA ALA A 200 1.48 7.89 7.17
C ALA A 200 0.29 8.72 6.62
N ALA A 201 -0.90 8.61 7.23
CA ALA A 201 -2.06 9.41 6.86
C ALA A 201 -1.82 10.90 7.07
N SER A 202 -1.20 11.29 8.18
CA SER A 202 -0.87 12.70 8.49
C SER A 202 0.10 13.29 7.46
N HIS A 203 1.18 12.58 7.14
CA HIS A 203 2.13 13.02 6.13
C HIS A 203 1.50 13.10 4.73
N LEU A 204 0.68 12.11 4.37
CA LEU A 204 -0.02 12.09 3.09
C LEU A 204 -0.98 13.28 2.97
N ALA A 205 -1.78 13.55 4.01
CA ALA A 205 -2.71 14.68 4.02
C ALA A 205 -1.97 16.01 3.86
N GLY A 206 -0.87 16.20 4.60
CA GLY A 206 -0.03 17.42 4.48
C GLY A 206 0.51 17.61 3.07
N LEU A 207 1.00 16.54 2.42
CA LEU A 207 1.54 16.58 1.06
C LEU A 207 0.48 16.76 -0.02
N LEU A 208 -0.77 16.35 0.25
CA LEU A 208 -1.93 16.61 -0.62
C LEU A 208 -2.58 17.97 -0.33
N ALA A 209 -2.03 18.77 0.58
CA ALA A 209 -2.61 20.03 1.06
C ALA A 209 -4.06 19.87 1.54
N SER A 210 -4.33 18.77 2.23
CA SER A 210 -5.65 18.36 2.74
C SER A 210 -5.67 18.41 4.26
N GLU A 211 -6.86 18.57 4.82
CA GLU A 211 -7.11 18.40 6.25
C GLU A 211 -7.47 16.93 6.51
N LEU A 212 -6.73 16.28 7.42
CA LEU A 212 -6.99 14.88 7.77
C LEU A 212 -8.18 14.77 8.73
N SER A 213 -9.12 13.88 8.42
CA SER A 213 -10.20 13.50 9.32
C SER A 213 -10.35 11.99 9.39
N TRP A 214 -10.34 11.44 10.59
CA TRP A 214 -10.59 10.02 10.79
C TRP A 214 -12.09 9.74 10.77
N ILE A 215 -12.47 8.64 10.13
CA ILE A 215 -13.84 8.13 10.06
C ILE A 215 -13.86 6.66 10.46
N GLU A 216 -14.98 6.20 10.96
CA GLU A 216 -15.18 4.78 11.25
C GLU A 216 -15.41 3.98 9.96
N PRO A 217 -14.99 2.70 9.90
CA PRO A 217 -15.26 1.84 8.74
C PRO A 217 -16.74 1.79 8.33
N ALA A 218 -17.65 1.84 9.28
CA ALA A 218 -19.10 1.89 9.03
C ALA A 218 -19.53 3.09 8.17
N ASP A 219 -18.82 4.22 8.28
CA ASP A 219 -19.10 5.44 7.50
C ASP A 219 -18.72 5.29 6.01
N LEU A 220 -17.99 4.24 5.66
CA LEU A 220 -17.66 3.88 4.29
C LEU A 220 -18.79 3.11 3.61
N GLY A 221 -19.83 2.70 4.34
CA GLY A 221 -20.90 1.82 3.87
C GLY A 221 -20.46 0.36 3.79
N VAL A 222 -19.46 -0.02 4.60
CA VAL A 222 -19.01 -1.41 4.76
C VAL A 222 -19.69 -1.98 5.99
N GLU A 223 -20.44 -3.06 5.83
CA GLU A 223 -20.94 -3.80 6.98
C GLU A 223 -19.78 -4.46 7.71
N ALA A 224 -19.75 -4.34 9.03
CA ALA A 224 -18.69 -4.89 9.90
C ALA A 224 -18.50 -6.42 9.79
N SER A 225 -19.37 -7.11 9.06
CA SER A 225 -19.29 -8.56 8.79
C SER A 225 -18.33 -8.94 7.66
N ASN A 226 -17.75 -7.98 6.94
CA ASN A 226 -16.81 -8.18 5.84
C ASN A 226 -15.41 -7.59 6.12
N VAL A 227 -15.15 -7.15 7.36
CA VAL A 227 -13.85 -6.60 7.80
C VAL A 227 -13.26 -7.52 8.86
#